data_5e84db963b2de61cf6b4723cef70f355
#
_entry.id   5e84db963b2de61cf6b4723cef70f355
#
_cell.length_a   1.000
_cell.length_b   1.000
_cell.length_c   1.000
_cell.angle_alpha   90.00
_cell.angle_beta   90.00
_cell.angle_gamma   90.00
#
_symmetry.space_group_name_H-M   'P 1'
#
loop_
_entity.id
_entity.type
_entity.pdbx_description
1 polymer ?
#
loop_
_entity_poly.entity_id
_entity_poly.type
_entity_poly.pdbx_seq_one_letter_code
_entity_poly.pdbx_strand_id
1 'polypeptide(L)'
;MKLKTLALSCAVALGLAATANAADKEIRFDGFPDFDSSLKVLLPDFEKETGIKVDYLMNNHGDHHTKLTTNLATGSGAGDVIVVDVEKIGPFVGSGGLVNLSENYGADKYEERFAPYAWAQGKGADGDMYGIPVDLGPGVMYYRTDVFEKAGIDVNEAIKDWDSYIAAGEKLKEQNVQLIASAADVAQAIIFTTVPEGEGLYFDKDGNPVVTSERFVHAFEVAKEIRDKGLDGRILAWSNEWYEGFRNGTFATQLSGAWLLGHLNNWIAPETKGKWAVENLPDGIYGSWGGSFLSIPTQSDNPDEAWALIEYMTTNRDVQLKHFETIAAFPANVTTYDDALFQEEMEFLGGQKARLIFAEVAQNIKPVAPAQGDHVARSIILENALMEVLDEGKDIKTALKEAERLIKRRTRNL
;
A
#
# COMPACT_ATOMS: atom_id res chain seq x y z
N MET A 1 63.65 -42.60 -61.84
CA MET A 1 62.20 -42.53 -61.99
C MET A 1 61.56 -42.56 -60.61
N LYS A 2 61.04 -41.45 -60.12
CA LYS A 2 60.50 -41.31 -58.78
C LYS A 2 59.00 -41.04 -58.87
N LEU A 3 58.18 -41.97 -58.37
CA LEU A 3 56.75 -41.76 -58.18
C LEU A 3 56.56 -40.87 -56.99
N LYS A 4 55.77 -39.81 -57.17
CA LYS A 4 55.24 -38.96 -56.08
C LYS A 4 53.87 -39.45 -55.71
N THR A 5 53.69 -39.88 -54.48
CA THR A 5 52.39 -40.20 -53.87
C THR A 5 51.79 -38.92 -53.27
N LEU A 6 50.64 -38.60 -53.75
CA LEU A 6 49.84 -37.47 -53.20
C LEU A 6 48.94 -38.01 -52.07
N ALA A 7 49.17 -37.57 -50.84
CA ALA A 7 48.34 -37.89 -49.71
C ALA A 7 47.25 -36.76 -49.59
N LEU A 8 45.99 -37.14 -49.72
CA LEU A 8 44.81 -36.27 -49.54
C LEU A 8 44.44 -36.32 -48.08
N SER A 9 44.69 -35.23 -47.32
CA SER A 9 44.25 -35.10 -45.93
C SER A 9 42.83 -34.48 -45.87
N CYS A 10 41.84 -35.32 -45.56
CA CYS A 10 40.47 -34.81 -45.18
C CYS A 10 40.54 -34.31 -43.75
N ALA A 11 40.47 -32.99 -43.54
CA ALA A 11 40.24 -32.37 -42.26
C ALA A 11 38.71 -32.40 -41.99
N VAL A 12 38.29 -33.27 -41.08
CA VAL A 12 36.94 -33.24 -40.51
C VAL A 12 36.94 -32.16 -39.45
N ALA A 13 36.36 -30.99 -39.75
CA ALA A 13 36.07 -29.99 -38.77
C ALA A 13 34.84 -30.45 -37.95
N LEU A 14 35.07 -31.02 -36.78
CA LEU A 14 34.01 -31.15 -35.76
C LEU A 14 33.69 -29.75 -35.22
N GLY A 15 32.55 -29.21 -35.68
CA GLY A 15 31.92 -28.06 -35.05
C GLY A 15 31.42 -28.49 -33.69
N LEU A 16 32.18 -28.18 -32.63
CA LEU A 16 31.63 -28.11 -31.27
C LEU A 16 30.68 -26.93 -31.24
N ALA A 17 29.37 -27.22 -31.40
CA ALA A 17 28.34 -26.32 -30.96
C ALA A 17 28.50 -26.26 -29.43
N ALA A 18 29.14 -25.22 -28.93
CA ALA A 18 29.05 -24.85 -27.55
C ALA A 18 27.56 -24.49 -27.29
N THR A 19 26.81 -25.45 -26.78
CA THR A 19 25.60 -25.12 -26.05
C THR A 19 26.09 -24.31 -24.85
N ALA A 20 26.01 -22.99 -24.93
CA ALA A 20 26.05 -22.17 -23.76
C ALA A 20 24.92 -22.70 -22.87
N ASN A 21 25.25 -23.43 -21.82
CA ASN A 21 24.38 -23.57 -20.68
C ASN A 21 24.17 -22.13 -20.22
N ALA A 22 23.05 -21.54 -20.57
CA ALA A 22 22.54 -20.40 -19.82
C ALA A 22 22.46 -20.94 -18.37
N ALA A 23 23.36 -20.50 -17.50
CA ALA A 23 23.19 -20.74 -16.08
C ALA A 23 21.74 -20.31 -15.76
N ASP A 24 21.00 -21.20 -15.11
CA ASP A 24 19.65 -20.85 -14.68
C ASP A 24 19.77 -19.55 -13.87
N LYS A 25 19.25 -18.45 -14.43
CA LYS A 25 19.27 -17.16 -13.76
C LYS A 25 18.29 -17.27 -12.61
N GLU A 26 18.74 -16.97 -11.42
CA GLU A 26 17.95 -17.03 -10.20
C GLU A 26 17.99 -15.69 -9.49
N ILE A 27 16.83 -15.17 -9.14
CA ILE A 27 16.65 -13.93 -8.37
C ILE A 27 15.84 -14.20 -7.10
N ARG A 28 15.99 -13.33 -6.10
CA ARG A 28 15.20 -13.40 -4.87
C ARG A 28 14.25 -12.21 -4.75
N PHE A 29 12.98 -12.52 -4.49
CA PHE A 29 11.93 -11.57 -4.16
C PHE A 29 11.74 -11.52 -2.64
N ASP A 30 11.97 -10.35 -2.02
CA ASP A 30 11.72 -10.13 -0.60
C ASP A 30 10.42 -9.34 -0.40
N GLY A 31 9.48 -9.89 0.38
CA GLY A 31 8.18 -9.29 0.60
C GLY A 31 7.58 -9.58 1.97
N PHE A 32 6.30 -9.29 2.09
CA PHE A 32 5.47 -9.58 3.26
C PHE A 32 4.25 -10.45 2.88
N PRO A 33 3.50 -10.99 3.88
CA PRO A 33 2.42 -11.94 3.62
C PRO A 33 1.42 -11.49 2.57
N ASP A 34 0.78 -12.47 1.96
CA ASP A 34 -0.11 -12.46 0.81
C ASP A 34 0.61 -12.38 -0.55
N PHE A 35 1.76 -11.69 -0.68
CA PHE A 35 2.52 -11.73 -1.94
C PHE A 35 2.92 -13.16 -2.33
N ASP A 36 3.24 -14.03 -1.36
CA ASP A 36 3.56 -15.44 -1.63
C ASP A 36 2.41 -16.18 -2.32
N SER A 37 1.16 -15.89 -1.97
CA SER A 37 -0.02 -16.47 -2.61
C SER A 37 -0.14 -16.04 -4.06
N SER A 38 0.13 -14.77 -4.35
CA SER A 38 0.18 -14.25 -5.71
C SER A 38 1.34 -14.82 -6.51
N LEU A 39 2.55 -14.83 -5.95
CA LEU A 39 3.74 -15.35 -6.63
C LEU A 39 3.58 -16.82 -7.03
N LYS A 40 3.00 -17.67 -6.17
CA LYS A 40 2.69 -19.08 -6.49
C LYS A 40 1.88 -19.25 -7.76
N VAL A 41 1.02 -18.26 -8.06
CA VAL A 41 0.12 -18.28 -9.23
C VAL A 41 0.76 -17.63 -10.45
N LEU A 42 1.59 -16.59 -10.26
CA LEU A 42 2.17 -15.80 -11.35
C LEU A 42 3.52 -16.32 -11.84
N LEU A 43 4.38 -16.83 -10.95
CA LEU A 43 5.74 -17.22 -11.30
C LEU A 43 5.85 -18.36 -12.30
N PRO A 44 4.98 -19.41 -12.32
CA PRO A 44 5.10 -20.49 -13.30
C PRO A 44 5.10 -20.03 -14.74
N ASP A 45 4.28 -19.04 -15.08
CA ASP A 45 4.23 -18.49 -16.44
C ASP A 45 5.46 -17.59 -16.71
N PHE A 46 5.84 -16.73 -15.76
CA PHE A 46 7.03 -15.90 -15.85
C PHE A 46 8.31 -16.73 -16.06
N GLU A 47 8.52 -17.73 -15.22
CA GLU A 47 9.70 -18.62 -15.30
C GLU A 47 9.77 -19.39 -16.63
N LYS A 48 8.60 -19.83 -17.13
CA LYS A 48 8.51 -20.51 -18.42
C LYS A 48 8.85 -19.60 -19.59
N GLU A 49 8.40 -18.34 -19.54
CA GLU A 49 8.61 -17.36 -20.61
C GLU A 49 10.04 -16.82 -20.64
N THR A 50 10.62 -16.58 -19.47
CA THR A 50 11.91 -15.89 -19.34
C THR A 50 13.09 -16.81 -19.05
N GLY A 51 12.85 -17.99 -18.48
CA GLY A 51 13.88 -18.87 -17.95
C GLY A 51 14.51 -18.38 -16.64
N ILE A 52 13.98 -17.29 -16.06
CA ILE A 52 14.46 -16.73 -14.79
C ILE A 52 13.73 -17.45 -13.65
N LYS A 53 14.47 -18.04 -12.72
CA LYS A 53 13.94 -18.63 -11.50
C LYS A 53 13.77 -17.56 -10.42
N VAL A 54 12.69 -17.66 -9.66
CA VAL A 54 12.40 -16.70 -8.58
C VAL A 54 12.21 -17.44 -7.27
N ASP A 55 13.17 -17.30 -6.36
CA ASP A 55 12.97 -17.63 -4.95
C ASP A 55 12.33 -16.44 -4.22
N TYR A 56 11.63 -16.68 -3.12
CA TYR A 56 11.01 -15.58 -2.38
C TYR A 56 11.06 -15.78 -0.88
N LEU A 57 11.31 -14.68 -0.18
CA LEU A 57 11.36 -14.60 1.28
C LEU A 57 10.28 -13.66 1.80
N MET A 58 9.33 -14.22 2.59
CA MET A 58 8.30 -13.42 3.24
C MET A 58 8.62 -13.25 4.72
N ASN A 59 8.52 -12.02 5.19
CA ASN A 59 8.57 -11.67 6.61
C ASN A 59 7.29 -10.94 6.97
N ASN A 60 6.92 -10.87 8.26
CA ASN A 60 5.82 -9.99 8.63
C ASN A 60 6.15 -8.54 8.23
N HIS A 61 5.11 -7.72 8.01
CA HIS A 61 5.24 -6.39 7.44
C HIS A 61 6.27 -5.50 8.18
N GLY A 62 6.23 -5.48 9.52
CA GLY A 62 7.14 -4.67 10.32
C GLY A 62 8.59 -5.15 10.27
N ASP A 63 8.80 -6.47 10.39
CA ASP A 63 10.13 -7.09 10.33
C ASP A 63 10.76 -6.96 8.95
N HIS A 64 9.94 -7.08 7.88
CA HIS A 64 10.38 -6.89 6.51
C HIS A 64 11.02 -5.50 6.34
N HIS A 65 10.31 -4.43 6.67
CA HIS A 65 10.81 -3.07 6.51
C HIS A 65 11.96 -2.73 7.45
N THR A 66 12.00 -3.30 8.66
CA THR A 66 13.12 -3.15 9.59
C THR A 66 14.39 -3.78 9.01
N LYS A 67 14.28 -4.99 8.43
CA LYS A 67 15.39 -5.66 7.76
C LYS A 67 15.84 -4.91 6.51
N LEU A 68 14.90 -4.43 5.67
CA LEU A 68 15.23 -3.62 4.49
C LEU A 68 15.99 -2.36 4.88
N THR A 69 15.57 -1.64 5.90
CA THR A 69 16.28 -0.45 6.40
C THR A 69 17.74 -0.77 6.71
N THR A 70 18.00 -1.90 7.39
CA THR A 70 19.34 -2.34 7.72
C THR A 70 20.11 -2.78 6.47
N ASN A 71 19.49 -3.59 5.61
CA ASN A 71 20.12 -4.16 4.42
C ASN A 71 20.51 -3.09 3.40
N LEU A 72 19.63 -2.10 3.16
CA LEU A 72 19.94 -0.98 2.28
C LEU A 72 21.05 -0.11 2.83
N ALA A 73 21.07 0.15 4.14
CA ALA A 73 22.13 0.93 4.78
C ALA A 73 23.50 0.23 4.79
N THR A 74 23.52 -1.11 4.86
CA THR A 74 24.77 -1.91 4.86
C THR A 74 25.22 -2.34 3.47
N GLY A 75 24.37 -2.17 2.45
CA GLY A 75 24.64 -2.60 1.07
C GLY A 75 24.67 -4.11 0.90
N SER A 76 23.99 -4.89 1.76
CA SER A 76 23.95 -6.34 1.66
C SER A 76 22.73 -6.95 2.34
N GLY A 77 22.26 -8.11 1.81
CA GLY A 77 21.24 -8.95 2.44
C GLY A 77 19.82 -8.75 1.91
N ALA A 78 19.53 -7.69 1.14
CA ALA A 78 18.26 -7.57 0.44
C ALA A 78 18.17 -8.52 -0.76
N GLY A 79 16.94 -8.89 -1.14
CA GLY A 79 16.66 -9.60 -2.39
C GLY A 79 16.94 -8.74 -3.63
N ASP A 80 16.79 -9.33 -4.82
CA ASP A 80 16.95 -8.62 -6.09
C ASP A 80 15.74 -7.74 -6.39
N VAL A 81 14.54 -8.21 -6.04
CA VAL A 81 13.30 -7.43 -6.01
C VAL A 81 12.81 -7.33 -4.57
N ILE A 82 12.47 -6.12 -4.15
CA ILE A 82 11.90 -5.86 -2.83
C ILE A 82 10.53 -5.20 -2.93
N VAL A 83 9.61 -5.62 -2.07
CA VAL A 83 8.33 -4.92 -1.86
C VAL A 83 8.52 -3.81 -0.85
N VAL A 84 8.09 -2.61 -1.18
CA VAL A 84 8.18 -1.44 -0.30
C VAL A 84 6.79 -0.85 -0.10
N ASP A 85 6.36 -0.74 1.16
CA ASP A 85 5.12 -0.05 1.51
C ASP A 85 5.20 1.45 1.18
N VAL A 86 4.07 2.04 0.79
CA VAL A 86 3.95 3.46 0.44
C VAL A 86 4.50 4.40 1.50
N GLU A 87 4.41 4.04 2.79
CA GLU A 87 4.94 4.85 3.88
C GLU A 87 6.47 4.82 3.98
N LYS A 88 7.12 3.88 3.32
CA LYS A 88 8.58 3.64 3.37
C LYS A 88 9.31 3.96 2.07
N ILE A 89 8.58 4.10 0.96
CA ILE A 89 9.23 4.32 -0.35
C ILE A 89 10.06 5.62 -0.37
N GLY A 90 9.52 6.74 0.12
CA GLY A 90 10.23 8.02 0.15
C GLY A 90 11.57 7.96 0.89
N PRO A 91 11.62 7.50 2.16
CA PRO A 91 12.88 7.28 2.88
C PRO A 91 13.88 6.37 2.15
N PHE A 92 13.42 5.29 1.50
CA PHE A 92 14.32 4.38 0.79
C PHE A 92 14.86 4.97 -0.50
N VAL A 93 14.04 5.72 -1.24
CA VAL A 93 14.49 6.51 -2.39
C VAL A 93 15.56 7.50 -1.95
N GLY A 94 15.30 8.28 -0.89
CA GLY A 94 16.25 9.26 -0.36
C GLY A 94 17.55 8.66 0.20
N SER A 95 17.58 7.36 0.54
CA SER A 95 18.78 6.68 1.06
C SER A 95 19.86 6.41 0.00
N GLY A 96 19.51 6.47 -1.30
CA GLY A 96 20.39 6.05 -2.39
C GLY A 96 20.59 4.54 -2.50
N GLY A 97 19.81 3.75 -1.75
CA GLY A 97 19.89 2.28 -1.73
C GLY A 97 19.12 1.59 -2.87
N LEU A 98 18.40 2.34 -3.71
CA LEU A 98 17.58 1.81 -4.80
C LEU A 98 18.14 2.21 -6.16
N VAL A 99 17.95 1.34 -7.15
CA VAL A 99 18.34 1.56 -8.55
C VAL A 99 17.42 2.61 -9.18
N ASN A 100 17.99 3.56 -9.93
CA ASN A 100 17.25 4.50 -10.75
C ASN A 100 16.64 3.77 -11.96
N LEU A 101 15.33 3.54 -11.92
CA LEU A 101 14.61 2.78 -12.94
C LEU A 101 14.34 3.60 -14.21
N SER A 102 14.28 4.94 -14.09
CA SER A 102 14.16 5.83 -15.25
C SER A 102 15.42 5.77 -16.11
N GLU A 103 16.58 5.94 -15.49
CA GLU A 103 17.88 5.97 -16.17
C GLU A 103 18.24 4.60 -16.76
N ASN A 104 18.08 3.52 -15.96
CA ASN A 104 18.55 2.19 -16.34
C ASN A 104 17.59 1.44 -17.27
N TYR A 105 16.28 1.65 -17.13
CA TYR A 105 15.25 0.84 -17.81
C TYR A 105 14.21 1.67 -18.57
N GLY A 106 14.28 2.99 -18.50
CA GLY A 106 13.31 3.88 -19.15
C GLY A 106 11.90 3.67 -18.61
N ALA A 107 11.77 3.54 -17.28
CA ALA A 107 10.51 3.26 -16.61
C ALA A 107 9.42 4.30 -16.90
N ASP A 108 9.80 5.57 -17.17
CA ASP A 108 8.87 6.68 -17.44
C ASP A 108 7.92 6.42 -18.63
N LYS A 109 8.30 5.53 -19.55
CA LYS A 109 7.42 5.11 -20.67
C LYS A 109 6.10 4.48 -20.22
N TYR A 110 6.00 4.10 -18.95
CA TYR A 110 4.82 3.46 -18.37
C TYR A 110 3.94 4.40 -17.54
N GLU A 111 4.33 5.65 -17.30
CA GLU A 111 3.64 6.61 -16.43
C GLU A 111 2.13 6.66 -16.66
N GLU A 112 1.69 6.74 -17.92
CA GLU A 112 0.26 6.81 -18.29
C GLU A 112 -0.55 5.55 -17.94
N ARG A 113 0.12 4.44 -17.60
CA ARG A 113 -0.54 3.19 -17.19
C ARG A 113 -0.90 3.15 -15.71
N PHE A 114 -0.40 4.08 -14.92
CA PHE A 114 -0.55 4.05 -13.46
C PHE A 114 -1.37 5.22 -12.94
N ALA A 115 -1.97 5.03 -11.76
CA ALA A 115 -2.62 6.12 -11.06
C ALA A 115 -1.59 7.25 -10.78
N PRO A 116 -1.88 8.50 -11.18
CA PRO A 116 -0.88 9.59 -11.11
C PRO A 116 -0.31 9.82 -9.70
N TYR A 117 -1.15 9.69 -8.67
CA TYR A 117 -0.70 9.88 -7.29
C TYR A 117 0.31 8.80 -6.84
N ALA A 118 0.07 7.54 -7.25
CA ALA A 118 0.97 6.44 -6.88
C ALA A 118 2.28 6.52 -7.68
N TRP A 119 2.20 6.84 -8.97
CA TRP A 119 3.38 7.06 -9.79
C TRP A 119 4.29 8.14 -9.21
N ALA A 120 3.71 9.27 -8.79
CA ALA A 120 4.46 10.37 -8.18
C ALA A 120 5.20 9.96 -6.89
N GLN A 121 4.64 9.03 -6.10
CA GLN A 121 5.23 8.56 -4.85
C GLN A 121 6.47 7.67 -5.05
N GLY A 122 6.60 7.00 -6.20
CA GLY A 122 7.77 6.20 -6.54
C GLY A 122 8.96 7.00 -7.05
N LYS A 123 8.78 8.31 -7.29
CA LYS A 123 9.81 9.23 -7.80
C LYS A 123 10.69 9.81 -6.70
N GLY A 124 11.96 10.04 -7.03
CA GLY A 124 12.91 10.77 -6.21
C GLY A 124 12.78 12.30 -6.38
N ALA A 125 13.54 13.04 -5.59
CA ALA A 125 13.62 14.51 -5.69
C ALA A 125 14.21 14.98 -7.03
N ASP A 126 14.94 14.13 -7.74
CA ASP A 126 15.47 14.31 -9.08
C ASP A 126 14.41 14.15 -10.18
N GLY A 127 13.24 13.63 -9.83
CA GLY A 127 12.12 13.34 -10.74
C GLY A 127 12.17 11.96 -11.37
N ASP A 128 13.20 11.17 -11.10
CA ASP A 128 13.38 9.82 -11.61
C ASP A 128 12.64 8.77 -10.78
N MET A 129 12.33 7.63 -11.38
CA MET A 129 11.59 6.52 -10.77
C MET A 129 12.53 5.54 -10.06
N TYR A 130 12.17 5.16 -8.83
CA TYR A 130 12.91 4.20 -8.00
C TYR A 130 12.05 3.02 -7.52
N GLY A 131 10.74 3.12 -7.65
CA GLY A 131 9.82 2.04 -7.30
C GLY A 131 8.56 2.10 -8.15
N ILE A 132 8.22 0.99 -8.83
CA ILE A 132 7.00 0.90 -9.64
C ILE A 132 5.84 0.47 -8.73
N PRO A 133 4.72 1.22 -8.69
CA PRO A 133 3.58 0.80 -7.89
C PRO A 133 3.00 -0.52 -8.41
N VAL A 134 2.81 -1.51 -7.53
CA VAL A 134 2.24 -2.82 -7.87
C VAL A 134 0.79 -2.93 -7.47
N ASP A 135 0.44 -2.33 -6.34
CA ASP A 135 -0.93 -2.25 -5.83
C ASP A 135 -1.20 -0.90 -5.19
N LEU A 136 -2.49 -0.62 -4.98
CA LEU A 136 -2.99 0.61 -4.37
C LEU A 136 -3.85 0.28 -3.15
N GLY A 137 -3.96 1.24 -2.24
CA GLY A 137 -4.88 1.20 -1.12
C GLY A 137 -5.99 2.25 -1.22
N PRO A 138 -6.96 2.17 -2.17
CA PRO A 138 -8.09 3.08 -2.16
C PRO A 138 -8.79 3.04 -0.80
N GLY A 139 -8.86 4.19 -0.11
CA GLY A 139 -9.44 4.29 1.23
C GLY A 139 -10.96 4.29 1.18
N VAL A 140 -11.57 3.36 1.92
CA VAL A 140 -13.02 3.19 2.00
C VAL A 140 -13.48 2.96 3.44
N MET A 141 -14.77 3.07 3.67
CA MET A 141 -15.40 2.63 4.90
C MET A 141 -16.03 1.24 4.70
N TYR A 142 -15.54 0.25 5.42
CA TYR A 142 -16.22 -1.04 5.61
C TYR A 142 -17.29 -0.87 6.69
N TYR A 143 -18.49 -1.42 6.47
CA TYR A 143 -19.54 -1.38 7.49
C TYR A 143 -20.34 -2.68 7.55
N ARG A 144 -20.86 -3.00 8.73
CA ARG A 144 -21.73 -4.14 9.01
C ARG A 144 -23.16 -3.81 8.60
N THR A 145 -23.62 -4.36 7.48
CA THR A 145 -24.98 -4.14 6.96
C THR A 145 -26.06 -4.59 7.93
N ASP A 146 -25.89 -5.77 8.53
CA ASP A 146 -26.83 -6.34 9.51
C ASP A 146 -26.94 -5.50 10.78
N VAL A 147 -25.86 -4.83 11.19
CA VAL A 147 -25.85 -3.96 12.37
C VAL A 147 -26.49 -2.61 12.05
N PHE A 148 -26.19 -2.01 10.89
CA PHE A 148 -26.80 -0.77 10.42
C PHE A 148 -28.30 -0.91 10.22
N GLU A 149 -28.76 -2.01 9.58
CA GLU A 149 -30.19 -2.32 9.41
C GLU A 149 -30.91 -2.42 10.75
N LYS A 150 -30.33 -3.16 11.70
CA LYS A 150 -30.90 -3.32 13.04
C LYS A 150 -30.99 -1.99 13.79
N ALA A 151 -30.04 -1.08 13.60
CA ALA A 151 -30.01 0.24 14.20
C ALA A 151 -30.88 1.28 13.44
N GLY A 152 -31.46 0.90 12.30
CA GLY A 152 -32.23 1.81 11.45
C GLY A 152 -31.36 2.96 10.89
N ILE A 153 -30.12 2.68 10.57
CA ILE A 153 -29.16 3.65 10.02
C ILE A 153 -29.10 3.48 8.51
N ASP A 154 -29.35 4.55 7.77
CA ASP A 154 -29.04 4.66 6.35
C ASP A 154 -27.57 5.03 6.21
N VAL A 155 -26.80 4.21 5.51
CA VAL A 155 -25.36 4.42 5.32
C VAL A 155 -25.07 5.70 4.55
N ASN A 156 -25.86 6.04 3.52
CA ASN A 156 -25.66 7.25 2.73
C ASN A 156 -25.83 8.53 3.57
N GLU A 157 -26.76 8.51 4.52
CA GLU A 157 -26.92 9.62 5.47
C GLU A 157 -25.78 9.63 6.49
N ALA A 158 -25.30 8.45 6.92
CA ALA A 158 -24.23 8.34 7.90
C ALA A 158 -22.87 8.84 7.38
N ILE A 159 -22.58 8.69 6.08
CA ILE A 159 -21.30 9.11 5.48
C ILE A 159 -21.31 10.54 4.91
N LYS A 160 -22.42 11.26 5.02
CA LYS A 160 -22.59 12.58 4.42
C LYS A 160 -21.55 13.60 4.91
N ASP A 161 -21.29 13.58 6.19
CA ASP A 161 -20.28 14.37 6.90
C ASP A 161 -19.89 13.70 8.21
N TRP A 162 -18.86 14.21 8.89
CA TRP A 162 -18.38 13.65 10.15
C TRP A 162 -19.39 13.76 11.29
N ASP A 163 -20.24 14.80 11.32
CA ASP A 163 -21.31 14.95 12.32
C ASP A 163 -22.35 13.83 12.16
N SER A 164 -22.74 13.53 10.93
CA SER A 164 -23.65 12.43 10.59
C SER A 164 -23.07 11.06 10.95
N TYR A 165 -21.77 10.88 10.71
CA TYR A 165 -21.05 9.65 11.09
C TYR A 165 -21.02 9.46 12.62
N ILE A 166 -20.76 10.52 13.37
CA ILE A 166 -20.83 10.51 14.84
C ILE A 166 -22.25 10.22 15.32
N ALA A 167 -23.27 10.84 14.72
CA ALA A 167 -24.67 10.59 15.07
C ALA A 167 -25.10 9.13 14.81
N ALA A 168 -24.59 8.49 13.74
CA ALA A 168 -24.75 7.07 13.53
C ALA A 168 -24.11 6.24 14.66
N GLY A 169 -22.92 6.64 15.12
CA GLY A 169 -22.25 6.04 16.28
C GLY A 169 -23.06 6.11 17.56
N GLU A 170 -23.75 7.20 17.83
CA GLU A 170 -24.62 7.34 19.01
C GLU A 170 -25.79 6.33 18.96
N LYS A 171 -26.40 6.12 17.79
CA LYS A 171 -27.43 5.08 17.62
C LYS A 171 -26.87 3.66 17.78
N LEU A 172 -25.67 3.38 17.30
CA LEU A 172 -25.01 2.09 17.48
C LEU A 172 -24.71 1.81 18.94
N LYS A 173 -24.27 2.82 19.68
CA LYS A 173 -23.99 2.72 21.13
C LYS A 173 -25.22 2.31 21.95
N GLU A 174 -26.43 2.73 21.56
CA GLU A 174 -27.67 2.27 22.20
C GLU A 174 -27.87 0.75 22.09
N GLN A 175 -27.21 0.11 21.11
CA GLN A 175 -27.21 -1.34 20.91
C GLN A 175 -25.96 -2.02 21.46
N ASN A 176 -25.13 -1.30 22.23
CA ASN A 176 -23.83 -1.75 22.74
C ASN A 176 -22.84 -2.13 21.63
N VAL A 177 -22.89 -1.46 20.49
CA VAL A 177 -21.92 -1.60 19.38
C VAL A 177 -21.13 -0.31 19.26
N GLN A 178 -19.82 -0.42 19.14
CA GLN A 178 -18.96 0.74 18.86
C GLN A 178 -19.10 1.16 17.39
N LEU A 179 -18.91 2.47 17.12
CA LEU A 179 -18.88 2.97 15.75
C LEU A 179 -17.67 2.40 14.99
N ILE A 180 -16.49 2.49 15.60
CA ILE A 180 -15.22 2.14 14.99
C ILE A 180 -14.27 1.52 16.02
N ALA A 181 -13.27 0.77 15.55
CA ALA A 181 -12.24 0.16 16.41
C ALA A 181 -11.44 1.22 17.17
N SER A 182 -10.96 2.27 16.49
CA SER A 182 -10.19 3.36 17.07
C SER A 182 -10.56 4.72 16.45
N ALA A 183 -10.76 5.71 17.28
CA ALA A 183 -10.93 7.10 16.85
C ALA A 183 -9.71 7.66 16.12
N ALA A 184 -8.53 7.09 16.36
CA ALA A 184 -7.30 7.47 15.66
C ALA A 184 -7.36 7.21 14.15
N ASP A 185 -8.11 6.18 13.70
CA ASP A 185 -8.30 5.89 12.28
C ASP A 185 -9.07 7.03 11.57
N VAL A 186 -9.98 7.68 12.27
CA VAL A 186 -10.72 8.84 11.73
C VAL A 186 -9.81 10.05 11.58
N ALA A 187 -8.98 10.35 12.58
CA ALA A 187 -7.99 11.43 12.45
C ALA A 187 -7.01 11.14 11.30
N GLN A 188 -6.56 9.90 11.16
CA GLN A 188 -5.69 9.49 10.05
C GLN A 188 -6.38 9.69 8.70
N ALA A 189 -7.65 9.28 8.56
CA ALA A 189 -8.43 9.46 7.34
C ALA A 189 -8.48 10.95 6.94
N ILE A 190 -8.86 11.83 7.86
CA ILE A 190 -8.96 13.27 7.60
C ILE A 190 -7.58 13.84 7.21
N ILE A 191 -6.53 13.51 7.95
CA ILE A 191 -5.17 13.99 7.65
C ILE A 191 -4.70 13.55 6.26
N PHE A 192 -4.97 12.30 5.87
CA PHE A 192 -4.46 11.74 4.60
C PHE A 192 -5.24 12.22 3.37
N THR A 193 -6.48 12.62 3.53
CA THR A 193 -7.37 12.90 2.40
C THR A 193 -7.62 14.39 2.15
N THR A 194 -7.41 15.24 3.14
CA THR A 194 -7.70 16.67 3.04
C THR A 194 -6.45 17.53 2.78
N VAL A 195 -5.48 16.97 2.08
CA VAL A 195 -4.23 17.68 1.73
C VAL A 195 -4.52 18.73 0.64
N PRO A 196 -4.15 20.00 0.86
CA PRO A 196 -4.30 21.03 -0.16
C PRO A 196 -3.44 20.70 -1.40
N GLU A 197 -3.91 21.13 -2.57
CA GLU A 197 -3.20 20.90 -3.82
C GLU A 197 -1.79 21.51 -3.79
N GLY A 198 -0.80 20.71 -4.15
CA GLY A 198 0.61 21.11 -4.18
C GLY A 198 1.32 21.11 -2.82
N GLU A 199 0.64 20.68 -1.75
CA GLU A 199 1.25 20.48 -0.42
C GLU A 199 1.59 19.00 -0.18
N GLY A 200 2.48 18.77 0.77
CA GLY A 200 2.77 17.45 1.31
C GLY A 200 1.86 17.07 2.48
N LEU A 201 2.00 15.82 2.91
CA LEU A 201 1.15 15.28 3.98
C LEU A 201 1.39 15.98 5.32
N TYR A 202 2.65 16.20 5.68
CA TYR A 202 3.07 16.83 6.94
C TYR A 202 3.93 18.07 6.74
N PHE A 203 4.36 18.35 5.51
CA PHE A 203 5.23 19.48 5.18
C PHE A 203 4.68 20.27 4.00
N ASP A 204 4.93 21.58 3.99
CA ASP A 204 4.69 22.41 2.82
C ASP A 204 5.81 22.19 1.77
N LYS A 205 5.66 22.83 0.59
CA LYS A 205 6.65 22.80 -0.49
C LYS A 205 8.04 23.34 -0.10
N ASP A 206 8.14 24.10 0.97
CA ASP A 206 9.38 24.69 1.48
C ASP A 206 9.99 23.83 2.60
N GLY A 207 9.40 22.66 2.92
CA GLY A 207 9.85 21.71 3.93
C GLY A 207 9.50 22.11 5.36
N ASN A 208 8.58 23.06 5.58
CA ASN A 208 8.12 23.41 6.92
C ASN A 208 6.97 22.49 7.34
N PRO A 209 6.95 21.98 8.59
CA PRO A 209 5.81 21.22 9.09
C PRO A 209 4.51 22.03 9.09
N VAL A 210 3.42 21.45 8.58
CA VAL A 210 2.07 22.06 8.52
C VAL A 210 1.13 21.50 9.58
N VAL A 211 1.65 20.78 10.56
CA VAL A 211 0.88 20.01 11.53
C VAL A 211 0.06 20.86 12.54
N THR A 212 0.20 22.18 12.52
CA THR A 212 -0.64 23.10 13.30
C THR A 212 -1.76 23.76 12.50
N SER A 213 -1.94 23.35 11.22
CA SER A 213 -3.00 23.87 10.35
C SER A 213 -4.40 23.39 10.79
N GLU A 214 -5.46 24.07 10.31
CA GLU A 214 -6.85 23.73 10.59
C GLU A 214 -7.18 22.27 10.23
N ARG A 215 -6.56 21.69 9.21
CA ARG A 215 -6.70 20.28 8.83
C ARG A 215 -6.37 19.33 9.99
N PHE A 216 -5.24 19.54 10.66
CA PHE A 216 -4.86 18.72 11.83
C PHE A 216 -5.70 19.01 13.06
N VAL A 217 -6.05 20.28 13.30
CA VAL A 217 -6.95 20.65 14.39
C VAL A 217 -8.29 19.94 14.22
N HIS A 218 -8.91 20.03 13.04
CA HIS A 218 -10.18 19.40 12.74
C HIS A 218 -10.10 17.86 12.88
N ALA A 219 -9.05 17.22 12.35
CA ALA A 219 -8.85 15.77 12.50
C ALA A 219 -8.83 15.33 13.97
N PHE A 220 -8.13 16.08 14.81
CA PHE A 220 -8.04 15.81 16.23
C PHE A 220 -9.36 16.10 16.98
N GLU A 221 -10.10 17.15 16.59
CA GLU A 221 -11.41 17.48 17.15
C GLU A 221 -12.43 16.37 16.89
N VAL A 222 -12.55 15.89 15.64
CA VAL A 222 -13.48 14.81 15.27
C VAL A 222 -13.12 13.51 16.01
N ALA A 223 -11.85 13.12 16.01
CA ALA A 223 -11.40 11.93 16.72
C ALA A 223 -11.66 12.03 18.24
N LYS A 224 -11.38 13.20 18.81
CA LYS A 224 -11.63 13.47 20.24
C LYS A 224 -13.10 13.39 20.57
N GLU A 225 -13.99 13.93 19.74
CA GLU A 225 -15.45 13.85 19.95
C GLU A 225 -15.93 12.39 19.96
N ILE A 226 -15.46 11.56 19.02
CA ILE A 226 -15.76 10.12 18.98
C ILE A 226 -15.31 9.45 20.28
N ARG A 227 -14.09 9.73 20.75
CA ARG A 227 -13.53 9.21 21.98
C ARG A 227 -14.30 9.68 23.23
N ASP A 228 -14.58 10.96 23.34
CA ASP A 228 -15.29 11.55 24.48
C ASP A 228 -16.72 11.02 24.60
N LYS A 229 -17.39 10.81 23.49
CA LYS A 229 -18.71 10.17 23.43
C LYS A 229 -18.67 8.66 23.68
N GLY A 230 -17.48 8.05 23.73
CA GLY A 230 -17.29 6.61 23.92
C GLY A 230 -17.86 5.80 22.76
N LEU A 231 -17.58 6.21 21.54
CA LEU A 231 -18.05 5.59 20.32
C LEU A 231 -16.98 4.70 19.67
N ASP A 232 -15.74 4.72 20.15
CA ASP A 232 -14.68 3.84 19.68
C ASP A 232 -14.34 2.75 20.71
N GLY A 233 -13.84 1.62 20.21
CA GLY A 233 -13.41 0.48 21.01
C GLY A 233 -12.07 0.66 21.71
N ARG A 234 -11.29 1.67 21.38
CA ARG A 234 -9.88 1.86 21.80
C ARG A 234 -9.01 0.66 21.42
N ILE A 235 -9.34 0.02 20.29
CA ILE A 235 -8.72 -1.20 19.80
C ILE A 235 -7.70 -0.84 18.73
N LEU A 236 -6.45 -1.27 18.94
CA LEU A 236 -5.38 -1.07 17.96
C LEU A 236 -5.55 -2.02 16.78
N ALA A 237 -5.38 -1.49 15.56
CA ALA A 237 -5.34 -2.32 14.35
C ALA A 237 -4.27 -3.41 14.46
N TRP A 238 -4.53 -4.57 13.86
CA TRP A 238 -3.65 -5.75 13.85
C TRP A 238 -3.47 -6.44 15.20
N SER A 239 -4.24 -6.08 16.24
CA SER A 239 -4.30 -6.81 17.50
C SER A 239 -5.30 -7.98 17.43
N ASN A 240 -5.19 -8.94 18.35
CA ASN A 240 -6.16 -10.00 18.45
C ASN A 240 -7.57 -9.48 18.74
N GLU A 241 -7.68 -8.44 19.54
CA GLU A 241 -8.92 -7.74 19.86
C GLU A 241 -9.57 -7.12 18.62
N TRP A 242 -8.77 -6.63 17.68
CA TRP A 242 -9.23 -6.10 16.40
C TRP A 242 -9.80 -7.20 15.51
N TYR A 243 -9.11 -8.35 15.40
CA TYR A 243 -9.61 -9.50 14.64
C TYR A 243 -10.94 -10.04 15.25
N GLU A 244 -11.00 -10.17 16.57
CA GLU A 244 -12.23 -10.57 17.25
C GLU A 244 -13.36 -9.56 17.06
N GLY A 245 -13.05 -8.27 17.02
CA GLY A 245 -14.01 -7.20 16.79
C GLY A 245 -14.76 -7.37 15.47
N PHE A 246 -14.07 -7.75 14.38
CA PHE A 246 -14.69 -8.07 13.10
C PHE A 246 -15.61 -9.29 13.19
N ARG A 247 -15.16 -10.36 13.86
CA ARG A 247 -15.91 -11.61 14.01
C ARG A 247 -17.19 -11.40 14.81
N ASN A 248 -17.07 -10.72 15.92
CA ASN A 248 -18.14 -10.57 16.90
C ASN A 248 -19.02 -9.34 16.69
N GLY A 249 -18.64 -8.42 15.79
CA GLY A 249 -19.37 -7.16 15.58
C GLY A 249 -19.24 -6.19 16.77
N THR A 250 -18.08 -6.17 17.42
CA THR A 250 -17.79 -5.24 18.53
C THR A 250 -17.87 -3.80 18.05
N PHE A 251 -17.47 -3.54 16.81
CA PHE A 251 -17.59 -2.27 16.12
C PHE A 251 -18.27 -2.48 14.75
N ALA A 252 -18.98 -1.45 14.30
CA ALA A 252 -19.81 -1.53 13.11
C ALA A 252 -19.12 -1.05 11.83
N THR A 253 -18.07 -0.21 11.94
CA THR A 253 -17.34 0.31 10.79
C THR A 253 -15.83 0.20 10.97
N GLN A 254 -15.11 0.19 9.84
CA GLN A 254 -13.65 0.32 9.79
C GLN A 254 -13.24 1.12 8.57
N LEU A 255 -12.49 2.18 8.77
CA LEU A 255 -11.86 2.94 7.69
C LEU A 255 -10.54 2.24 7.33
N SER A 256 -10.34 1.88 6.06
CA SER A 256 -9.15 1.15 5.62
C SER A 256 -9.02 1.15 4.10
N GLY A 257 -7.92 0.64 3.58
CA GLY A 257 -7.74 0.41 2.16
C GLY A 257 -8.52 -0.79 1.63
N ALA A 258 -8.72 -0.85 0.32
CA ALA A 258 -9.40 -1.95 -0.36
C ALA A 258 -8.81 -3.34 -0.04
N TRP A 259 -7.51 -3.41 0.28
CA TRP A 259 -6.79 -4.62 0.66
C TRP A 259 -7.36 -5.33 1.91
N LEU A 260 -8.05 -4.60 2.81
CA LEU A 260 -8.66 -5.21 4.00
C LEU A 260 -9.70 -6.27 3.63
N LEU A 261 -10.35 -6.15 2.48
CA LEU A 261 -11.30 -7.15 2.00
C LEU A 261 -10.69 -8.54 1.88
N GLY A 262 -9.49 -8.64 1.31
CA GLY A 262 -8.77 -9.93 1.22
C GLY A 262 -8.52 -10.54 2.59
N HIS A 263 -8.05 -9.75 3.54
CA HIS A 263 -7.82 -10.22 4.90
C HIS A 263 -9.11 -10.66 5.60
N LEU A 264 -10.19 -9.88 5.48
CA LEU A 264 -11.50 -10.25 6.08
C LEU A 264 -12.03 -11.55 5.51
N ASN A 265 -12.00 -11.71 4.18
CA ASN A 265 -12.52 -12.87 3.50
C ASN A 265 -11.68 -14.13 3.74
N ASN A 266 -10.34 -14.00 3.76
CA ASN A 266 -9.47 -15.16 3.73
C ASN A 266 -9.13 -15.72 5.11
N TRP A 267 -9.02 -14.87 6.16
CA TRP A 267 -8.54 -15.35 7.45
C TRP A 267 -9.01 -14.56 8.69
N ILE A 268 -9.33 -13.26 8.60
CA ILE A 268 -9.75 -12.50 9.79
C ILE A 268 -11.15 -12.92 10.22
N ALA A 269 -12.14 -12.83 9.31
CA ALA A 269 -13.55 -13.03 9.66
C ALA A 269 -14.36 -13.69 8.52
N PRO A 270 -13.91 -14.80 7.91
CA PRO A 270 -14.58 -15.45 6.78
C PRO A 270 -16.02 -15.86 7.07
N GLU A 271 -16.36 -16.14 8.34
CA GLU A 271 -17.70 -16.49 8.81
C GLU A 271 -18.69 -15.31 8.78
N THR A 272 -18.21 -14.11 8.56
CA THR A 272 -19.04 -12.90 8.42
C THR A 272 -19.41 -12.57 6.98
N LYS A 273 -19.12 -13.48 6.05
CA LYS A 273 -19.49 -13.37 4.63
C LYS A 273 -20.94 -12.95 4.46
N GLY A 274 -21.16 -11.95 3.61
CA GLY A 274 -22.48 -11.40 3.32
C GLY A 274 -23.03 -10.38 4.33
N LYS A 275 -22.26 -10.08 5.40
CA LYS A 275 -22.65 -9.11 6.44
C LYS A 275 -21.94 -7.78 6.33
N TRP A 276 -21.06 -7.62 5.36
CA TRP A 276 -20.28 -6.41 5.13
C TRP A 276 -20.64 -5.77 3.81
N ALA A 277 -20.48 -4.47 3.75
CA ALA A 277 -20.43 -3.71 2.51
C ALA A 277 -19.37 -2.60 2.65
N VAL A 278 -19.05 -1.92 1.56
CA VAL A 278 -18.15 -0.78 1.55
C VAL A 278 -18.84 0.44 0.97
N GLU A 279 -18.42 1.61 1.44
CA GLU A 279 -18.81 2.92 0.91
C GLU A 279 -17.60 3.85 0.89
N ASN A 280 -17.71 4.98 0.21
CA ASN A 280 -16.75 6.04 0.28
C ASN A 280 -16.53 6.50 1.73
N LEU A 281 -15.38 7.09 2.00
CA LEU A 281 -15.10 7.67 3.31
C LEU A 281 -16.13 8.78 3.62
N PRO A 282 -16.49 9.00 4.89
CA PRO A 282 -17.36 10.10 5.28
C PRO A 282 -16.86 11.45 4.76
N ASP A 283 -17.77 12.41 4.54
CA ASP A 283 -17.47 13.76 4.07
C ASP A 283 -17.03 13.85 2.59
N GLY A 284 -17.29 12.80 1.80
CA GLY A 284 -16.98 12.76 0.36
C GLY A 284 -15.48 12.89 0.03
N ILE A 285 -14.62 12.44 0.95
CA ILE A 285 -13.17 12.51 0.81
C ILE A 285 -12.60 11.27 0.13
N TYR A 286 -11.55 11.45 -0.66
CA TYR A 286 -10.81 10.37 -1.33
C TYR A 286 -9.36 10.37 -0.89
N GLY A 287 -8.83 9.22 -0.50
CA GLY A 287 -7.44 9.10 -0.07
C GLY A 287 -6.86 7.71 -0.24
N SER A 288 -5.53 7.64 -0.23
CA SER A 288 -4.80 6.38 -0.23
C SER A 288 -4.61 5.90 1.21
N TRP A 289 -4.85 4.61 1.42
CA TRP A 289 -4.57 3.91 2.66
C TRP A 289 -3.77 2.64 2.38
N GLY A 290 -2.44 2.79 2.31
CA GLY A 290 -1.54 1.73 1.89
C GLY A 290 -1.30 1.72 0.39
N GLY A 291 -0.71 0.62 -0.06
CA GLY A 291 -0.21 0.38 -1.40
C GLY A 291 1.26 0.03 -1.37
N SER A 292 1.74 -0.64 -2.41
CA SER A 292 3.09 -1.19 -2.43
C SER A 292 3.80 -0.88 -3.74
N PHE A 293 5.13 -0.81 -3.63
CA PHE A 293 6.05 -0.61 -4.75
C PHE A 293 6.98 -1.79 -4.89
N LEU A 294 7.38 -2.10 -6.11
CA LEU A 294 8.48 -3.01 -6.40
C LEU A 294 9.71 -2.19 -6.77
N SER A 295 10.82 -2.46 -6.11
CA SER A 295 12.08 -1.75 -6.29
C SER A 295 13.24 -2.74 -6.41
N ILE A 296 14.37 -2.27 -6.98
CA ILE A 296 15.62 -3.01 -7.10
C ILE A 296 16.65 -2.36 -6.16
N PRO A 297 17.18 -3.07 -5.17
CA PRO A 297 18.29 -2.56 -4.37
C PRO A 297 19.56 -2.41 -5.21
N THR A 298 20.34 -1.35 -4.96
CA THR A 298 21.63 -1.14 -5.65
C THR A 298 22.65 -2.24 -5.42
N GLN A 299 22.42 -3.08 -4.41
CA GLN A 299 23.25 -4.26 -4.08
C GLN A 299 22.87 -5.53 -4.85
N SER A 300 21.83 -5.50 -5.72
CA SER A 300 21.46 -6.65 -6.54
C SER A 300 22.55 -6.96 -7.56
N ASP A 301 22.91 -8.24 -7.66
CA ASP A 301 23.80 -8.74 -8.70
C ASP A 301 23.06 -9.08 -10.00
N ASN A 302 21.72 -9.08 -9.99
CA ASN A 302 20.83 -9.47 -11.09
C ASN A 302 19.78 -8.39 -11.42
N PRO A 303 20.18 -7.11 -11.61
CA PRO A 303 19.19 -6.01 -11.74
C PRO A 303 18.35 -6.11 -13.02
N ASP A 304 18.85 -6.69 -14.11
CA ASP A 304 18.11 -6.86 -15.36
C ASP A 304 17.02 -7.93 -15.22
N GLU A 305 17.29 -9.02 -14.53
CA GLU A 305 16.33 -10.08 -14.22
C GLU A 305 15.28 -9.58 -13.22
N ALA A 306 15.70 -8.80 -12.24
CA ALA A 306 14.82 -8.13 -11.30
C ALA A 306 13.85 -7.16 -12.01
N TRP A 307 14.36 -6.37 -12.94
CA TRP A 307 13.53 -5.50 -13.76
C TRP A 307 12.51 -6.28 -14.60
N ALA A 308 12.93 -7.39 -15.23
CA ALA A 308 12.00 -8.22 -16.00
C ALA A 308 10.82 -8.71 -15.16
N LEU A 309 11.05 -9.07 -13.88
CA LEU A 309 9.98 -9.46 -12.97
C LEU A 309 9.10 -8.27 -12.58
N ILE A 310 9.68 -7.12 -12.27
CA ILE A 310 8.92 -5.90 -11.96
C ILE A 310 8.05 -5.50 -13.14
N GLU A 311 8.61 -5.43 -14.34
CA GLU A 311 7.87 -5.09 -15.57
C GLU A 311 6.71 -6.07 -15.79
N TYR A 312 6.95 -7.39 -15.65
CA TYR A 312 5.94 -8.43 -15.75
C TYR A 312 4.79 -8.24 -14.74
N MET A 313 5.12 -8.04 -13.46
CA MET A 313 4.12 -7.92 -12.39
C MET A 313 3.31 -6.64 -12.45
N THR A 314 3.88 -5.52 -12.94
CA THR A 314 3.26 -4.21 -12.83
C THR A 314 2.65 -3.69 -14.13
N THR A 315 3.22 -4.06 -15.29
CA THR A 315 2.77 -3.52 -16.58
C THR A 315 1.89 -4.48 -17.38
N ASN A 316 1.92 -5.77 -17.09
CA ASN A 316 1.07 -6.75 -17.76
C ASN A 316 -0.33 -6.73 -17.14
N ARG A 317 -1.34 -6.40 -17.96
CA ARG A 317 -2.74 -6.28 -17.56
C ARG A 317 -3.28 -7.56 -16.92
N ASP A 318 -3.06 -8.71 -17.57
CA ASP A 318 -3.62 -9.99 -17.11
C ASP A 318 -2.96 -10.44 -15.81
N VAL A 319 -1.68 -10.15 -15.64
CA VAL A 319 -0.93 -10.42 -14.41
C VAL A 319 -1.46 -9.56 -13.25
N GLN A 320 -1.71 -8.26 -13.49
CA GLN A 320 -2.28 -7.36 -12.50
C GLN A 320 -3.70 -7.79 -12.09
N LEU A 321 -4.54 -8.21 -13.04
CA LEU A 321 -5.88 -8.75 -12.74
C LEU A 321 -5.79 -10.02 -11.91
N LYS A 322 -4.89 -10.94 -12.26
CA LYS A 322 -4.70 -12.19 -11.54
C LYS A 322 -4.12 -11.97 -10.14
N HIS A 323 -3.24 -11.00 -9.98
CA HIS A 323 -2.76 -10.52 -8.67
C HIS A 323 -3.94 -10.04 -7.81
N PHE A 324 -4.78 -9.19 -8.38
CA PHE A 324 -5.97 -8.66 -7.71
C PHE A 324 -6.96 -9.75 -7.30
N GLU A 325 -7.29 -10.69 -8.20
CA GLU A 325 -8.18 -11.82 -7.88
C GLU A 325 -7.64 -12.68 -6.75
N THR A 326 -6.31 -12.87 -6.70
CA THR A 326 -5.68 -13.79 -5.75
C THR A 326 -5.62 -13.23 -4.34
N ILE A 327 -5.24 -11.96 -4.18
CA ILE A 327 -4.96 -11.37 -2.86
C ILE A 327 -5.72 -10.06 -2.57
N ALA A 328 -6.67 -9.70 -3.42
CA ALA A 328 -7.42 -8.45 -3.35
C ALA A 328 -6.54 -7.17 -3.34
N ALA A 329 -5.28 -7.26 -3.80
CA ALA A 329 -4.41 -6.13 -4.01
C ALA A 329 -4.90 -5.29 -5.18
N PHE A 330 -5.45 -4.10 -4.91
CA PHE A 330 -6.08 -3.28 -5.93
C PHE A 330 -5.07 -2.82 -6.98
N PRO A 331 -5.30 -3.05 -8.29
CA PRO A 331 -4.29 -2.83 -9.32
C PRO A 331 -3.81 -1.38 -9.38
N ALA A 332 -2.51 -1.19 -9.41
CA ALA A 332 -1.91 0.13 -9.68
C ALA A 332 -2.02 0.51 -11.16
N ASN A 333 -2.13 -0.49 -12.04
CA ASN A 333 -2.26 -0.31 -13.48
C ASN A 333 -3.72 0.03 -13.84
N VAL A 334 -3.98 1.31 -14.13
CA VAL A 334 -5.34 1.81 -14.43
C VAL A 334 -5.95 1.24 -15.72
N THR A 335 -5.13 0.65 -16.61
CA THR A 335 -5.64 0.00 -17.82
C THR A 335 -6.44 -1.27 -17.53
N THR A 336 -6.46 -1.73 -16.27
CA THR A 336 -7.27 -2.87 -15.83
C THR A 336 -8.70 -2.50 -15.48
N TYR A 337 -9.02 -1.23 -15.23
CA TYR A 337 -10.29 -0.81 -14.60
C TYR A 337 -11.53 -0.95 -15.49
N ASP A 338 -11.35 -1.17 -16.80
CA ASP A 338 -12.44 -1.47 -17.74
C ASP A 338 -12.73 -2.97 -17.88
N ASP A 339 -12.02 -3.83 -17.11
CA ASP A 339 -12.20 -5.28 -17.17
C ASP A 339 -13.55 -5.73 -16.57
N ALA A 340 -14.06 -6.86 -17.11
CA ALA A 340 -15.30 -7.45 -16.63
C ALA A 340 -15.25 -7.82 -15.13
N LEU A 341 -14.06 -8.14 -14.60
CA LEU A 341 -13.83 -8.42 -13.20
C LEU A 341 -14.36 -7.33 -12.28
N PHE A 342 -14.28 -6.06 -12.70
CA PHE A 342 -14.77 -4.94 -11.89
C PHE A 342 -16.28 -4.89 -11.77
N GLN A 343 -17.02 -5.56 -12.70
CA GLN A 343 -18.47 -5.66 -12.71
C GLN A 343 -19.01 -6.86 -11.91
N GLU A 344 -18.14 -7.71 -11.41
CA GLU A 344 -18.54 -8.91 -10.67
C GLU A 344 -19.02 -8.58 -9.27
N GLU A 345 -20.04 -9.31 -8.84
CA GLU A 345 -20.56 -9.27 -7.48
C GLU A 345 -19.57 -9.97 -6.52
N MET A 346 -19.35 -9.37 -5.36
CA MET A 346 -18.47 -9.92 -4.34
C MET A 346 -19.30 -10.53 -3.21
N GLU A 347 -19.32 -11.86 -3.14
CA GLU A 347 -20.13 -12.58 -2.16
C GLU A 347 -19.84 -12.20 -0.71
N PHE A 348 -18.58 -11.92 -0.36
CA PHE A 348 -18.22 -11.49 0.98
C PHE A 348 -18.89 -10.17 1.36
N LEU A 349 -19.11 -9.30 0.40
CA LEU A 349 -19.79 -8.01 0.54
C LEU A 349 -21.28 -8.06 0.14
N GLY A 350 -21.94 -9.20 0.34
CA GLY A 350 -23.38 -9.34 0.11
C GLY A 350 -23.83 -9.15 -1.34
N GLY A 351 -22.95 -9.39 -2.31
CA GLY A 351 -23.23 -9.18 -3.73
C GLY A 351 -22.90 -7.77 -4.24
N GLN A 352 -22.30 -6.92 -3.42
CA GLN A 352 -21.91 -5.58 -3.85
C GLN A 352 -20.78 -5.62 -4.91
N LYS A 353 -20.85 -4.76 -5.92
CA LYS A 353 -19.78 -4.57 -6.92
C LYS A 353 -18.72 -3.58 -6.42
N ALA A 354 -18.11 -3.93 -5.31
CA ALA A 354 -17.23 -3.02 -4.56
C ALA A 354 -15.98 -2.58 -5.33
N ARG A 355 -15.54 -3.38 -6.31
CA ARG A 355 -14.40 -3.01 -7.17
C ARG A 355 -14.63 -1.71 -7.95
N LEU A 356 -15.90 -1.37 -8.26
CA LEU A 356 -16.25 -0.10 -8.88
C LEU A 356 -16.04 1.09 -7.93
N ILE A 357 -16.37 0.91 -6.64
CA ILE A 357 -16.13 1.93 -5.60
C ILE A 357 -14.63 2.12 -5.43
N PHE A 358 -13.87 1.04 -5.32
CA PHE A 358 -12.41 1.13 -5.23
C PHE A 358 -11.78 1.84 -6.43
N ALA A 359 -12.27 1.58 -7.65
CA ALA A 359 -11.79 2.24 -8.86
C ALA A 359 -12.16 3.73 -8.88
N GLU A 360 -13.36 4.09 -8.45
CA GLU A 360 -13.77 5.48 -8.29
C GLU A 360 -12.85 6.21 -7.30
N VAL A 361 -12.62 5.63 -6.12
CA VAL A 361 -11.73 6.21 -5.13
C VAL A 361 -10.33 6.39 -5.70
N ALA A 362 -9.73 5.35 -6.29
CA ALA A 362 -8.38 5.39 -6.84
C ALA A 362 -8.18 6.49 -7.91
N GLN A 363 -9.21 6.75 -8.73
CA GLN A 363 -9.17 7.79 -9.77
C GLN A 363 -9.32 9.21 -9.23
N ASN A 364 -9.86 9.37 -8.01
CA ASN A 364 -10.10 10.67 -7.38
C ASN A 364 -9.06 11.05 -6.31
N ILE A 365 -8.13 10.16 -5.98
CA ILE A 365 -7.02 10.46 -5.07
C ILE A 365 -6.10 11.49 -5.73
N LYS A 366 -5.82 12.57 -5.02
CA LYS A 366 -4.88 13.61 -5.47
C LYS A 366 -3.45 13.23 -5.16
N PRO A 367 -2.50 13.56 -6.04
CA PRO A 367 -1.07 13.42 -5.73
C PRO A 367 -0.70 14.27 -4.51
N VAL A 368 0.10 13.70 -3.63
CA VAL A 368 0.67 14.37 -2.46
C VAL A 368 2.18 14.39 -2.61
N ALA A 369 2.80 15.53 -2.42
CA ALA A 369 4.25 15.66 -2.50
C ALA A 369 4.91 14.89 -1.34
N PRO A 370 5.77 13.89 -1.61
CA PRO A 370 6.45 13.16 -0.56
C PRO A 370 7.54 14.02 0.08
N ALA A 371 7.75 13.87 1.39
CA ALA A 371 8.85 14.49 2.11
C ALA A 371 9.63 13.46 2.92
N GLN A 372 10.96 13.60 2.97
CA GLN A 372 11.83 12.66 3.71
C GLN A 372 11.44 12.54 5.19
N GLY A 373 10.89 13.61 5.75
CA GLY A 373 10.45 13.68 7.14
C GLY A 373 9.08 13.07 7.44
N ASP A 374 8.31 12.63 6.44
CA ASP A 374 6.91 12.20 6.63
C ASP A 374 6.75 11.07 7.64
N HIS A 375 7.62 10.05 7.62
CA HIS A 375 7.56 8.94 8.57
C HIS A 375 7.83 9.39 10.03
N VAL A 376 8.73 10.38 10.23
CA VAL A 376 9.02 10.96 11.55
C VAL A 376 7.82 11.77 12.03
N ALA A 377 7.26 12.60 11.15
CA ALA A 377 6.11 13.43 11.46
C ALA A 377 4.87 12.57 11.75
N ARG A 378 4.62 11.51 10.97
CA ARG A 378 3.53 10.57 11.20
C ARG A 378 3.57 9.95 12.59
N SER A 379 4.71 9.39 12.99
CA SER A 379 4.85 8.79 14.32
C SER A 379 4.63 9.82 15.44
N ILE A 380 5.18 11.03 15.30
CA ILE A 380 4.97 12.09 16.30
C ILE A 380 3.50 12.52 16.39
N ILE A 381 2.80 12.63 15.26
CA ILE A 381 1.41 13.08 15.21
C ILE A 381 0.46 11.98 15.66
N LEU A 382 0.49 10.81 15.02
CA LEU A 382 -0.53 9.77 15.22
C LEU A 382 -0.26 8.89 16.45
N GLU A 383 1.00 8.57 16.74
CA GLU A 383 1.34 7.64 17.82
C GLU A 383 1.61 8.36 19.16
N ASN A 384 1.93 9.67 19.12
CA ASN A 384 2.19 10.44 20.34
C ASN A 384 1.15 11.55 20.55
N ALA A 385 1.18 12.63 19.76
CA ALA A 385 0.38 13.83 20.03
C ALA A 385 -1.15 13.54 20.03
N LEU A 386 -1.63 12.73 19.10
CA LEU A 386 -3.03 12.32 19.05
C LEU A 386 -3.39 11.48 20.28
N MET A 387 -2.56 10.53 20.68
CA MET A 387 -2.83 9.69 21.85
C MET A 387 -2.85 10.48 23.16
N GLU A 388 -1.94 11.48 23.32
CA GLU A 388 -1.98 12.41 24.44
C GLU A 388 -3.31 13.19 24.50
N VAL A 389 -3.86 13.58 23.34
CA VAL A 389 -5.19 14.25 23.28
C VAL A 389 -6.30 13.27 23.61
N LEU A 390 -6.31 12.07 23.00
CA LEU A 390 -7.38 11.11 23.13
C LEU A 390 -7.45 10.44 24.52
N ASP A 391 -6.29 10.11 25.11
CA ASP A 391 -6.23 9.32 26.34
C ASP A 391 -5.91 10.15 27.59
N GLU A 392 -5.15 11.24 27.45
CA GLU A 392 -4.73 12.08 28.57
C GLU A 392 -5.50 13.41 28.64
N GLY A 393 -6.32 13.72 27.60
CA GLY A 393 -7.12 14.95 27.56
C GLY A 393 -6.30 16.21 27.33
N LYS A 394 -5.09 16.08 26.74
CA LYS A 394 -4.24 17.23 26.42
C LYS A 394 -4.95 18.18 25.45
N ASP A 395 -4.74 19.48 25.62
CA ASP A 395 -5.27 20.48 24.68
C ASP A 395 -4.68 20.29 23.27
N ILE A 396 -5.55 20.24 22.26
CA ILE A 396 -5.21 19.95 20.87
C ILE A 396 -4.13 20.90 20.33
N LYS A 397 -4.34 22.22 20.53
CA LYS A 397 -3.41 23.22 20.01
C LYS A 397 -2.04 23.15 20.70
N THR A 398 -2.03 22.77 21.97
CA THR A 398 -0.80 22.54 22.74
C THR A 398 -0.08 21.30 22.23
N ALA A 399 -0.76 20.17 22.06
CA ALA A 399 -0.21 18.94 21.54
C ALA A 399 0.42 19.12 20.14
N LEU A 400 -0.33 19.75 19.23
CA LEU A 400 0.15 20.01 17.87
C LEU A 400 1.36 20.96 17.80
N LYS A 401 1.40 22.01 18.66
CA LYS A 401 2.57 22.91 18.75
C LYS A 401 3.81 22.21 19.29
N GLU A 402 3.66 21.33 20.26
CA GLU A 402 4.75 20.53 20.78
C GLU A 402 5.25 19.51 19.75
N ALA A 403 4.32 18.87 19.05
CA ALA A 403 4.63 17.98 17.92
C ALA A 403 5.39 18.71 16.81
N GLU A 404 4.96 19.91 16.40
CA GLU A 404 5.65 20.72 15.39
C GLU A 404 7.12 21.01 15.78
N ARG A 405 7.35 21.41 17.04
CA ARG A 405 8.72 21.66 17.54
C ARG A 405 9.57 20.38 17.51
N LEU A 406 8.98 19.26 17.88
CA LEU A 406 9.67 17.97 17.88
C LEU A 406 10.00 17.51 16.45
N ILE A 407 9.06 17.66 15.50
CA ILE A 407 9.27 17.38 14.08
C ILE A 407 10.42 18.23 13.56
N LYS A 408 10.35 19.57 13.68
CA LYS A 408 11.43 20.51 13.26
C LYS A 408 12.80 20.11 13.80
N ARG A 409 12.86 19.61 15.04
CA ARG A 409 14.12 19.18 15.65
C ARG A 409 14.64 17.88 15.06
N ARG A 410 13.74 16.90 14.80
CA ARG A 410 14.13 15.56 14.33
C ARG A 410 14.40 15.51 12.82
N THR A 411 13.77 16.39 12.04
CA THR A 411 13.91 16.44 10.57
C THR A 411 14.94 17.48 10.08
N ARG A 412 15.62 18.15 11.02
CA ARG A 412 16.55 19.26 10.69
C ARG A 412 17.71 18.89 9.77
N ASN A 413 18.09 17.62 9.76
CA ASN A 413 19.23 17.10 9.02
C ASN A 413 18.81 16.07 7.94
N LEU A 414 17.52 15.96 7.67
CA LEU A 414 16.97 15.23 6.54
C LEU A 414 16.80 16.15 5.35
#